data_aa1450e04399e7309522524a1919db77
#
_entry.id   aa1450e04399e7309522524a1919db77
#
_cell.length_a   1.000
_cell.length_b   1.000
_cell.length_c   1.000
_cell.angle_alpha   90.00
_cell.angle_beta   90.00
_cell.angle_gamma   90.00
#
_symmetry.space_group_name_H-M   'P 1'
#
loop_
_entity.id
_entity.type
_entity.pdbx_description
1 polymer ?
#
loop_
_entity_poly.entity_id
_entity_poly.type
_entity_poly.pdbx_seq_one_letter_code
_entity_poly.pdbx_strand_id
1 'polypeptide(L)'
;MKFIFDHSLAPNLSEILAILEGPAGHTIEHLRRFYPQDTEDAVWLPRLAQDSPDVVIVTADPRIARSPQERSAWLQSGLTAFFFKSFADLSRWEQAWRVVKWWPSIVERPQAARRGTGFMVSVNGRIDQAR
;
A
#
# COMPACT_ATOMS: atom_id res chain seq x y z
N MET A 1 -6.58 -5.52 10.73
CA MET A 1 -6.61 -4.69 9.52
C MET A 1 -6.14 -5.47 8.31
N LYS A 2 -6.57 -5.09 7.13
CA LYS A 2 -6.17 -5.73 5.88
C LYS A 2 -5.38 -4.76 5.03
N PHE A 3 -4.20 -5.18 4.58
CA PHE A 3 -3.30 -4.42 3.72
C PHE A 3 -3.24 -5.09 2.35
N ILE A 4 -3.35 -4.30 1.29
CA ILE A 4 -3.26 -4.76 -0.09
C ILE A 4 -2.07 -4.08 -0.76
N PHE A 5 -1.08 -4.87 -1.17
CA PHE A 5 0.08 -4.40 -1.93
C PHE A 5 -0.28 -4.38 -3.41
N ASP A 6 -0.04 -3.26 -4.08
CA ASP A 6 -0.36 -3.15 -5.49
C ASP A 6 0.72 -3.75 -6.40
N HIS A 7 0.50 -3.67 -7.72
CA HIS A 7 1.39 -4.29 -8.70
C HIS A 7 2.78 -3.66 -8.78
N SER A 8 2.99 -2.49 -8.19
CA SER A 8 4.30 -1.84 -8.15
C SER A 8 5.28 -2.48 -7.17
N LEU A 9 4.77 -3.33 -6.27
CA LEU A 9 5.58 -4.06 -5.30
C LEU A 9 5.54 -5.56 -5.59
N ALA A 10 6.66 -6.25 -5.35
CA ALA A 10 6.75 -7.68 -5.65
C ALA A 10 5.80 -8.49 -4.76
N PRO A 11 5.07 -9.47 -5.35
CA PRO A 11 4.14 -10.29 -4.56
C PRO A 11 4.79 -11.07 -3.43
N ASN A 12 6.04 -11.51 -3.61
CA ASN A 12 6.73 -12.25 -2.55
C ASN A 12 7.00 -11.39 -1.31
N LEU A 13 7.07 -10.07 -1.44
CA LEU A 13 7.21 -9.19 -0.29
C LEU A 13 5.97 -9.26 0.61
N SER A 14 4.78 -9.21 0.02
CA SER A 14 3.53 -9.36 0.78
C SER A 14 3.43 -10.74 1.42
N GLU A 15 3.90 -11.78 0.75
CA GLU A 15 3.92 -13.14 1.30
C GLU A 15 4.83 -13.24 2.52
N ILE A 16 6.03 -12.65 2.47
CA ILE A 16 6.95 -12.63 3.60
C ILE A 16 6.31 -11.94 4.80
N LEU A 17 5.71 -10.79 4.58
CA LEU A 17 5.05 -10.05 5.65
C LEU A 17 3.87 -10.81 6.24
N ALA A 18 3.08 -11.47 5.40
CA ALA A 18 1.96 -12.29 5.88
C ALA A 18 2.44 -13.43 6.78
N ILE A 19 3.56 -14.06 6.43
CA ILE A 19 4.18 -15.12 7.25
C ILE A 19 4.63 -14.55 8.60
N LEU A 20 5.30 -13.41 8.59
CA LEU A 20 5.79 -12.76 9.81
C LEU A 20 4.66 -12.30 10.72
N GLU A 21 3.56 -11.79 10.14
CA GLU A 21 2.38 -11.39 10.92
C GLU A 21 1.72 -12.60 11.59
N GLY A 22 1.67 -13.72 10.90
CA GLY A 22 1.04 -14.93 11.40
C GLY A 22 -0.49 -14.84 11.45
N PRO A 23 -1.15 -15.88 11.95
CA PRO A 23 -2.62 -15.96 11.88
C PRO A 23 -3.35 -15.00 12.80
N ALA A 24 -2.69 -14.48 13.83
CA ALA A 24 -3.30 -13.53 14.78
C ALA A 24 -3.00 -12.07 14.45
N GLY A 25 -2.17 -11.83 13.43
CA GLY A 25 -1.77 -10.49 13.03
C GLY A 25 -2.67 -9.90 11.96
N HIS A 26 -2.15 -8.84 11.31
CA HIS A 26 -2.86 -8.20 10.20
C HIS A 26 -2.87 -9.10 8.97
N THR A 27 -3.91 -8.98 8.15
CA THR A 27 -4.00 -9.69 6.87
C THR A 27 -3.26 -8.90 5.81
N ILE A 28 -2.38 -9.57 5.05
CA ILE A 28 -1.60 -8.93 3.99
C ILE A 28 -1.77 -9.73 2.71
N GLU A 29 -2.22 -9.07 1.65
CA GLU A 29 -2.47 -9.69 0.36
C GLU A 29 -1.89 -8.83 -0.76
N HIS A 30 -1.74 -9.42 -1.93
CA HIS A 30 -1.30 -8.71 -3.13
C HIS A 30 -2.47 -8.51 -4.08
N LEU A 31 -2.51 -7.36 -4.75
CA LEU A 31 -3.57 -6.98 -5.66
C LEU A 31 -3.74 -7.97 -6.83
N ARG A 32 -2.65 -8.63 -7.25
CA ARG A 32 -2.70 -9.62 -8.34
C ARG A 32 -3.66 -10.79 -8.06
N ARG A 33 -3.98 -11.02 -6.78
CA ARG A 33 -4.94 -12.05 -6.40
C ARG A 33 -6.34 -11.73 -6.88
N PHE A 34 -6.64 -10.44 -7.04
CA PHE A 34 -7.99 -9.96 -7.36
C PHE A 34 -8.09 -9.35 -8.74
N TYR A 35 -7.00 -8.77 -9.25
CA TYR A 35 -6.99 -8.05 -10.52
C TYR A 35 -5.74 -8.38 -11.32
N PRO A 36 -5.86 -8.56 -12.66
CA PRO A 36 -4.69 -8.72 -13.53
C PRO A 36 -3.72 -7.55 -13.42
N GLN A 37 -2.44 -7.81 -13.69
CA GLN A 37 -1.37 -6.82 -13.53
C GLN A 37 -1.57 -5.56 -14.38
N ASP A 38 -2.22 -5.69 -15.53
CA ASP A 38 -2.48 -4.58 -16.45
C ASP A 38 -3.75 -3.78 -16.12
N THR A 39 -4.43 -4.11 -15.02
CA THR A 39 -5.62 -3.35 -14.59
C THR A 39 -5.21 -1.96 -14.13
N GLU A 40 -5.83 -0.93 -14.71
CA GLU A 40 -5.53 0.45 -14.38
C GLU A 40 -6.03 0.82 -12.98
N ASP A 41 -5.33 1.75 -12.33
CA ASP A 41 -5.67 2.21 -10.98
C ASP A 41 -7.10 2.77 -10.92
N ALA A 42 -7.50 3.51 -11.94
CA ALA A 42 -8.85 4.08 -12.02
C ALA A 42 -9.95 3.01 -12.08
N VAL A 43 -9.59 1.77 -12.40
CA VAL A 43 -10.53 0.64 -12.46
C VAL A 43 -10.57 -0.11 -11.14
N TRP A 44 -9.42 -0.51 -10.59
CA TRP A 44 -9.43 -1.36 -9.40
C TRP A 44 -9.66 -0.57 -8.11
N LEU A 45 -9.24 0.70 -8.03
CA LEU A 45 -9.44 1.50 -6.82
C LEU A 45 -10.91 1.63 -6.42
N PRO A 46 -11.82 2.07 -7.32
CA PRO A 46 -13.23 2.16 -6.93
C PRO A 46 -13.88 0.82 -6.62
N ARG A 47 -13.49 -0.24 -7.34
CA ARG A 47 -14.03 -1.58 -7.09
C ARG A 47 -13.58 -2.11 -5.73
N LEU A 48 -12.31 -1.96 -5.42
CA LEU A 48 -11.78 -2.39 -4.14
C LEU A 48 -12.41 -1.62 -2.99
N ALA A 49 -12.60 -0.32 -3.15
CA ALA A 49 -13.25 0.51 -2.13
C ALA A 49 -14.69 0.08 -1.88
N GLN A 50 -15.41 -0.34 -2.91
CA GLN A 50 -16.77 -0.82 -2.79
C GLN A 50 -16.83 -2.15 -2.05
N ASP A 51 -15.93 -3.07 -2.40
CA ASP A 51 -15.93 -4.43 -1.84
C ASP A 51 -15.31 -4.50 -0.44
N SER A 52 -14.29 -3.67 -0.19
CA SER A 52 -13.50 -3.72 1.05
C SER A 52 -13.07 -2.30 1.46
N PRO A 53 -14.01 -1.48 1.97
CA PRO A 53 -13.75 -0.07 2.23
C PRO A 53 -12.72 0.21 3.33
N ASP A 54 -12.40 -0.77 4.15
CA ASP A 54 -11.48 -0.59 5.28
C ASP A 54 -10.06 -1.07 5.00
N VAL A 55 -9.78 -1.52 3.77
CA VAL A 55 -8.42 -1.95 3.43
C VAL A 55 -7.46 -0.76 3.34
N VAL A 56 -6.19 -1.04 3.59
CA VAL A 56 -5.11 -0.08 3.43
C VAL A 56 -4.29 -0.48 2.22
N ILE A 57 -4.12 0.45 1.29
CA ILE A 57 -3.33 0.23 0.07
C ILE A 57 -1.86 0.52 0.37
N VAL A 58 -0.98 -0.34 -0.13
CA VAL A 58 0.47 -0.13 -0.07
C VAL A 58 1.01 -0.10 -1.49
N THR A 59 1.62 1.00 -1.89
CA THR A 59 2.06 1.20 -3.26
C THR A 59 3.42 1.89 -3.31
N ALA A 60 4.20 1.58 -4.34
CA ALA A 60 5.41 2.31 -4.71
C ALA A 60 5.25 3.07 -6.03
N ASP A 61 4.05 3.08 -6.59
CA ASP A 61 3.76 3.79 -7.84
C ASP A 61 3.52 5.27 -7.55
N PRO A 62 4.41 6.17 -8.03
CA PRO A 62 4.27 7.60 -7.75
C PRO A 62 3.04 8.22 -8.40
N ARG A 63 2.46 7.59 -9.42
CA ARG A 63 1.31 8.16 -10.14
C ARG A 63 0.07 8.27 -9.26
N ILE A 64 -0.15 7.33 -8.34
CA ILE A 64 -1.33 7.36 -7.46
C ILE A 64 -1.31 8.61 -6.57
N ALA A 65 -0.13 9.06 -6.16
CA ALA A 65 0.01 10.25 -5.33
C ALA A 65 0.08 11.55 -6.13
N ARG A 66 0.52 11.51 -7.39
CA ARG A 66 0.90 12.72 -8.15
C ARG A 66 0.10 12.96 -9.42
N SER A 67 -0.17 11.92 -10.20
CA SER A 67 -0.88 12.08 -11.47
C SER A 67 -2.33 12.42 -11.22
N PRO A 68 -2.88 13.48 -11.85
CA PRO A 68 -4.21 13.96 -11.51
C PRO A 68 -5.30 12.88 -11.58
N GLN A 69 -5.27 12.04 -12.60
CA GLN A 69 -6.28 11.00 -12.79
C GLN A 69 -6.21 9.92 -11.70
N GLU A 70 -5.03 9.39 -11.45
CA GLU A 70 -4.82 8.33 -10.45
C GLU A 70 -5.02 8.87 -9.04
N ARG A 71 -4.55 10.10 -8.77
CA ARG A 71 -4.76 10.74 -7.48
C ARG A 71 -6.24 10.97 -7.21
N SER A 72 -6.99 11.44 -8.21
CA SER A 72 -8.43 11.63 -8.10
C SER A 72 -9.14 10.32 -7.80
N ALA A 73 -8.77 9.24 -8.48
CA ALA A 73 -9.35 7.92 -8.24
C ALA A 73 -9.11 7.45 -6.81
N TRP A 74 -7.88 7.65 -6.29
CA TRP A 74 -7.57 7.30 -4.91
C TRP A 74 -8.39 8.16 -3.93
N LEU A 75 -8.41 9.48 -4.11
CA LEU A 75 -9.14 10.37 -3.22
C LEU A 75 -10.63 10.05 -3.18
N GLN A 76 -11.22 9.76 -4.33
CA GLN A 76 -12.64 9.39 -4.41
C GLN A 76 -12.90 8.03 -3.78
N SER A 77 -11.94 7.11 -3.79
CA SER A 77 -12.09 5.79 -3.18
C SER A 77 -12.24 5.86 -1.67
N GLY A 78 -11.67 6.87 -1.03
CA GLY A 78 -11.67 7.00 0.42
C GLY A 78 -10.77 5.99 1.12
N LEU A 79 -9.93 5.26 0.38
CA LEU A 79 -9.03 4.25 0.96
C LEU A 79 -7.80 4.90 1.57
N THR A 80 -7.40 4.42 2.73
CA THR A 80 -6.13 4.77 3.35
C THR A 80 -4.99 4.17 2.53
N ALA A 81 -3.89 4.88 2.35
CA ALA A 81 -2.78 4.42 1.53
C ALA A 81 -1.43 4.80 2.10
N PHE A 82 -0.46 3.90 1.89
CA PHE A 82 0.96 4.16 2.10
C PHE A 82 1.64 4.26 0.75
N PHE A 83 2.34 5.36 0.52
CA PHE A 83 3.09 5.63 -0.69
C PHE A 83 4.58 5.52 -0.37
N PHE A 84 5.25 4.48 -0.86
CA PHE A 84 6.69 4.30 -0.70
C PHE A 84 7.42 5.13 -1.75
N LYS A 85 7.98 6.23 -1.32
CA LYS A 85 8.62 7.21 -2.19
C LYS A 85 10.00 6.70 -2.64
N SER A 86 10.25 6.79 -3.96
CA SER A 86 11.55 6.43 -4.57
C SER A 86 11.90 4.95 -4.45
N PHE A 87 10.92 4.08 -4.22
CA PHE A 87 11.14 2.64 -4.12
C PHE A 87 11.28 1.95 -5.48
N ALA A 88 10.73 2.54 -6.54
CA ALA A 88 10.75 1.93 -7.88
C ALA A 88 12.17 1.63 -8.38
N ASP A 89 13.15 2.45 -7.98
CA ASP A 89 14.55 2.29 -8.39
C ASP A 89 15.37 1.37 -7.47
N LEU A 90 14.79 0.92 -6.38
CA LEU A 90 15.47 0.02 -5.46
C LEU A 90 15.38 -1.42 -5.95
N SER A 91 16.43 -2.21 -5.68
CA SER A 91 16.36 -3.65 -5.93
C SER A 91 15.30 -4.29 -5.05
N ARG A 92 14.88 -5.52 -5.42
CA ARG A 92 13.93 -6.28 -4.63
C ARG A 92 14.39 -6.47 -3.19
N TRP A 93 15.70 -6.71 -2.99
CA TRP A 93 16.30 -6.88 -1.66
C TRP A 93 16.28 -5.58 -0.86
N GLU A 94 16.56 -4.47 -1.52
CA GLU A 94 16.54 -3.14 -0.90
C GLU A 94 15.14 -2.73 -0.49
N GLN A 95 14.15 -3.07 -1.28
CA GLN A 95 12.74 -2.85 -0.92
C GLN A 95 12.35 -3.72 0.28
N ALA A 96 12.70 -5.01 0.22
CA ALA A 96 12.24 -6.00 1.20
C ALA A 96 12.73 -5.69 2.61
N TRP A 97 14.05 -5.47 2.80
CA TRP A 97 14.55 -5.27 4.15
C TRP A 97 14.00 -3.98 4.79
N ARG A 98 13.78 -2.94 3.97
CA ARG A 98 13.22 -1.68 4.46
C ARG A 98 11.77 -1.87 4.91
N VAL A 99 10.96 -2.45 4.07
CA VAL A 99 9.54 -2.65 4.40
C VAL A 99 9.39 -3.56 5.61
N VAL A 100 10.14 -4.66 5.67
CA VAL A 100 10.11 -5.58 6.81
C VAL A 100 10.55 -4.88 8.09
N LYS A 101 11.64 -4.12 8.04
CA LYS A 101 12.15 -3.39 9.21
C LYS A 101 11.14 -2.38 9.73
N TRP A 102 10.47 -1.65 8.83
CA TRP A 102 9.56 -0.57 9.22
C TRP A 102 8.12 -1.03 9.43
N TRP A 103 7.81 -2.26 9.07
CA TRP A 103 6.45 -2.78 9.10
C TRP A 103 5.76 -2.59 10.46
N PRO A 104 6.38 -2.88 11.60
CA PRO A 104 5.73 -2.65 12.89
C PRO A 104 5.28 -1.20 13.12
N SER A 105 6.04 -0.22 12.62
CA SER A 105 5.66 1.19 12.70
C SER A 105 4.58 1.55 11.69
N ILE A 106 4.58 0.90 10.52
CA ILE A 106 3.59 1.15 9.47
C ILE A 106 2.20 0.70 9.92
N VAL A 107 2.07 -0.49 10.50
CA VAL A 107 0.76 -1.06 10.84
C VAL A 107 0.03 -0.29 11.94
N GLU A 108 0.76 0.48 12.74
CA GLU A 108 0.16 1.28 13.82
C GLU A 108 -0.52 2.55 13.30
N ARG A 109 -0.07 3.10 12.19
CA ARG A 109 -0.51 4.41 11.70
C ARG A 109 -1.98 4.46 11.32
N PRO A 110 -2.52 3.50 10.54
CA PRO A 110 -3.92 3.58 10.12
C PRO A 110 -4.91 3.50 11.27
N GLN A 111 -4.53 2.82 12.35
CA GLN A 111 -5.42 2.67 13.53
C GLN A 111 -5.66 3.99 14.24
N ALA A 112 -4.70 4.90 14.20
CA ALA A 112 -4.76 6.19 14.86
C ALA A 112 -5.19 7.33 13.91
N ALA A 113 -5.41 7.04 12.63
CA ALA A 113 -5.70 8.03 11.62
C ALA A 113 -7.12 7.88 11.08
N ARG A 114 -7.62 8.96 10.46
CA ARG A 114 -8.90 8.93 9.77
C ARG A 114 -8.79 8.06 8.52
N ARG A 115 -9.85 7.35 8.19
CA ARG A 115 -9.94 6.63 6.93
C ARG A 115 -9.72 7.60 5.76
N GLY A 116 -9.00 7.14 4.75
CA GLY A 116 -8.65 7.95 3.59
C GLY A 116 -7.37 8.76 3.75
N THR A 117 -6.68 8.61 4.88
CA THR A 117 -5.38 9.27 5.09
C THR A 117 -4.32 8.68 4.17
N GLY A 118 -3.48 9.55 3.60
CA GLY A 118 -2.30 9.15 2.85
C GLY A 118 -1.04 9.33 3.67
N PHE A 119 -0.17 8.32 3.66
CA PHE A 119 1.13 8.38 4.33
C PHE A 119 2.24 8.24 3.30
N MET A 120 3.28 9.08 3.41
CA MET A 120 4.47 8.99 2.59
C MET A 120 5.58 8.32 3.40
N VAL A 121 6.16 7.26 2.85
CA VAL A 121 7.27 6.55 3.47
C VAL A 121 8.52 6.77 2.63
N SER A 122 9.54 7.39 3.21
CA SER A 122 10.81 7.65 2.53
C SER A 122 11.74 6.44 2.60
N VAL A 123 12.81 6.46 1.79
CA VAL A 123 13.80 5.36 1.76
C VAL A 123 14.58 5.22 3.07
N ASN A 124 14.53 6.22 3.95
CA ASN A 124 15.17 6.15 5.27
C ASN A 124 14.19 5.80 6.41
N GLY A 125 12.96 5.49 6.10
CA GLY A 125 11.96 5.04 7.08
C GLY A 125 11.10 6.13 7.69
N ARG A 126 11.28 7.38 7.28
CA ARG A 126 10.45 8.48 7.75
C ARG A 126 9.04 8.34 7.19
N ILE A 127 8.04 8.42 8.05
CA ILE A 127 6.63 8.34 7.66
C ILE A 127 5.98 9.70 7.93
N ASP A 128 5.53 10.35 6.86
CA ASP A 128 4.83 11.62 6.94
C ASP A 128 3.39 11.45 6.48
N GLN A 129 2.48 12.16 7.12
CA GLN A 129 1.09 12.18 6.67
C GLN A 129 1.00 13.13 5.49
N ALA A 130 0.62 12.59 4.33
CA ALA A 130 0.54 13.34 3.08
C ALA A 130 -0.82 14.02 2.90
N ARG A 131 -1.82 13.54 3.68
CA ARG A 131 -3.16 14.07 3.58
C ARG A 131 -4.02 13.70 4.79
#